data_d94eda7dfef050965feef468e684a51d
#
_entry.id   d94eda7dfef050965feef468e684a51d
#
_cell.length_a   1.000
_cell.length_b   1.000
_cell.length_c   1.000
_cell.angle_alpha   90.00
_cell.angle_beta   90.00
_cell.angle_gamma   90.00
#
_symmetry.space_group_name_H-M   'P 1'
#
loop_
_entity.id
_entity.type
_entity.pdbx_description
1 polymer ?
#
loop_
_entity_poly.entity_id
_entity_poly.type
_entity_poly.pdbx_seq_one_letter_code
_entity_poly.pdbx_strand_id
1 'polypeptide(L)'
;MDVTKMTQTPGVREDVMKLFYILRGIMRGCNNSKTFNLFFDWLYPQYFAAIIEGTLNAFHEDDEVVLVTFKFLTELVLNRQNRVRFDTWNINGLIVFKETAKYVVQLLTLWNCFRSKKISDD
;
A
#
# COMPACT_ATOMS: atom_id res chain seq x y z
N MET A 1 0.83 -16.46 3.67
CA MET A 1 1.88 -16.83 2.70
C MET A 1 3.24 -16.59 3.33
N ASP A 2 4.13 -17.54 3.17
CA ASP A 2 5.49 -17.43 3.70
C ASP A 2 6.29 -16.38 2.93
N VAL A 3 6.87 -15.41 3.66
CA VAL A 3 7.68 -14.33 3.09
C VAL A 3 8.87 -14.89 2.28
N THR A 4 9.53 -15.92 2.80
CA THR A 4 10.65 -16.56 2.11
C THR A 4 10.22 -17.13 0.76
N LYS A 5 9.04 -17.75 0.70
CA LYS A 5 8.51 -18.27 -0.56
C LYS A 5 8.21 -17.17 -1.55
N MET A 6 7.67 -16.04 -1.08
CA MET A 6 7.37 -14.89 -1.95
C MET A 6 8.62 -14.35 -2.63
N THR A 7 9.71 -14.20 -1.88
CA THR A 7 10.94 -13.63 -2.43
C THR A 7 11.70 -14.61 -3.31
N GLN A 8 11.54 -15.92 -3.09
CA GLN A 8 12.26 -16.95 -3.82
C GLN A 8 11.51 -17.49 -5.04
N THR A 9 10.20 -17.27 -5.11
CA THR A 9 9.39 -17.75 -6.23
C THR A 9 9.55 -16.82 -7.44
N PRO A 10 10.00 -17.35 -8.60
CA PRO A 10 10.13 -16.53 -9.80
C PRO A 10 8.80 -15.89 -10.21
N GLY A 11 8.83 -14.64 -10.60
CA GLY A 11 7.66 -13.91 -11.10
C GLY A 11 6.80 -13.25 -10.04
N VAL A 12 6.99 -13.57 -8.75
CA VAL A 12 6.16 -12.98 -7.68
C VAL A 12 6.40 -11.47 -7.58
N ARG A 13 7.67 -11.04 -7.69
CA ARG A 13 8.00 -9.62 -7.65
C ARG A 13 7.26 -8.84 -8.74
N GLU A 14 7.30 -9.35 -9.95
CA GLU A 14 6.65 -8.74 -11.10
C GLU A 14 5.13 -8.74 -10.94
N ASP A 15 4.58 -9.81 -10.38
CA ASP A 15 3.14 -9.91 -10.13
C ASP A 15 2.69 -8.90 -9.07
N VAL A 16 3.49 -8.72 -8.01
CA VAL A 16 3.22 -7.72 -6.98
C VAL A 16 3.24 -6.32 -7.58
N MET A 17 4.23 -6.00 -8.40
CA MET A 17 4.31 -4.70 -9.06
C MET A 17 3.10 -4.46 -9.96
N LYS A 18 2.69 -5.45 -10.74
CA LYS A 18 1.49 -5.36 -11.59
C LYS A 18 0.24 -5.13 -10.76
N LEU A 19 0.12 -5.82 -9.63
CA LEU A 19 -1.03 -5.65 -8.75
C LEU A 19 -1.15 -4.19 -8.30
N PHE A 20 -0.06 -3.58 -7.86
CA PHE A 20 -0.09 -2.18 -7.41
C PHE A 20 -0.36 -1.22 -8.56
N TYR A 21 0.17 -1.48 -9.76
CA TYR A 21 -0.17 -0.68 -10.94
C TYR A 21 -1.67 -0.73 -11.23
N ILE A 22 -2.26 -1.92 -11.16
CA ILE A 22 -3.69 -2.10 -11.42
C ILE A 22 -4.51 -1.39 -10.34
N LEU A 23 -4.18 -1.60 -9.07
CA LEU A 23 -4.90 -0.97 -7.96
C LEU A 23 -4.81 0.55 -8.03
N ARG A 24 -3.63 1.07 -8.35
CA ARG A 24 -3.44 2.52 -8.52
C ARG A 24 -4.28 3.05 -9.68
N GLY A 25 -4.31 2.31 -10.80
CA GLY A 25 -5.13 2.68 -11.95
C GLY A 25 -6.60 2.72 -11.64
N ILE A 26 -7.11 1.70 -10.91
CA ILE A 26 -8.50 1.67 -10.47
C ILE A 26 -8.78 2.88 -9.56
N MET A 27 -7.87 3.16 -8.63
CA MET A 27 -8.03 4.25 -7.68
C MET A 27 -8.06 5.60 -8.40
N ARG A 28 -7.22 5.79 -9.42
CA ARG A 28 -7.21 7.03 -10.21
C ARG A 28 -8.50 7.19 -11.02
N GLY A 29 -9.14 6.09 -11.38
CA GLY A 29 -10.43 6.10 -12.06
C GLY A 29 -11.61 6.40 -11.16
N CYS A 30 -11.46 6.30 -9.84
CA CYS A 30 -12.51 6.64 -8.89
C CYS A 30 -12.61 8.16 -8.78
N ASN A 31 -13.61 8.75 -9.41
CA ASN A 31 -13.72 10.20 -9.52
C ASN A 31 -14.81 10.81 -8.64
N ASN A 32 -15.40 10.04 -7.73
CA ASN A 32 -16.37 10.54 -6.76
C ASN A 32 -16.34 9.65 -5.51
N SER A 33 -16.95 10.13 -4.42
CA SER A 33 -16.91 9.43 -3.15
C SER A 33 -17.67 8.09 -3.18
N LYS A 34 -18.74 8.01 -3.95
CA LYS A 34 -19.52 6.76 -4.06
C LYS A 34 -18.69 5.64 -4.67
N THR A 35 -18.04 5.90 -5.79
CA THR A 35 -17.18 4.92 -6.47
C THR A 35 -15.98 4.57 -5.60
N PHE A 36 -15.37 5.57 -4.97
CA PHE A 36 -14.25 5.36 -4.06
C PHE A 36 -14.65 4.45 -2.90
N ASN A 37 -15.78 4.72 -2.27
CA ASN A 37 -16.24 3.94 -1.12
C ASN A 37 -16.59 2.51 -1.50
N LEU A 38 -17.20 2.30 -2.66
CA LEU A 38 -17.49 0.95 -3.15
C LEU A 38 -16.21 0.14 -3.31
N PHE A 39 -15.19 0.74 -3.93
CA PHE A 39 -13.91 0.07 -4.12
C PHE A 39 -13.21 -0.19 -2.78
N PHE A 40 -13.18 0.80 -1.89
CA PHE A 40 -12.51 0.70 -0.60
C PHE A 40 -13.22 -0.31 0.31
N ASP A 41 -14.55 -0.35 0.30
CA ASP A 41 -15.32 -1.32 1.08
C ASP A 41 -15.05 -2.75 0.63
N TRP A 42 -14.74 -2.96 -0.64
CA TRP A 42 -14.33 -4.26 -1.14
C TRP A 42 -12.89 -4.57 -0.75
N LEU A 43 -11.98 -3.60 -0.90
CA LEU A 43 -10.55 -3.82 -0.71
C LEU A 43 -10.16 -3.96 0.76
N TYR A 44 -10.63 -3.06 1.61
CA TYR A 44 -10.09 -2.88 2.96
C TYR A 44 -10.31 -4.09 3.87
N PRO A 45 -11.55 -4.65 4.00
CA PRO A 45 -11.78 -5.67 5.01
C PRO A 45 -11.06 -6.99 4.73
N GLN A 46 -10.79 -7.31 3.47
CA GLN A 46 -10.32 -8.64 3.09
C GLN A 46 -8.88 -8.65 2.58
N TYR A 47 -8.47 -7.63 1.86
CA TYR A 47 -7.24 -7.72 1.07
C TYR A 47 -6.18 -6.68 1.44
N PHE A 48 -6.59 -5.51 1.90
CA PHE A 48 -5.69 -4.36 2.05
C PHE A 48 -4.50 -4.68 2.97
N ALA A 49 -4.79 -5.13 4.19
CA ALA A 49 -3.74 -5.43 5.16
C ALA A 49 -2.83 -6.55 4.66
N ALA A 50 -3.42 -7.62 4.10
CA ALA A 50 -2.64 -8.76 3.62
C ALA A 50 -1.70 -8.35 2.48
N ILE A 51 -2.19 -7.57 1.53
CA ILE A 51 -1.39 -7.12 0.39
C ILE A 51 -0.26 -6.20 0.86
N ILE A 52 -0.57 -5.17 1.65
CA ILE A 52 0.43 -4.18 2.06
C ILE A 52 1.45 -4.81 3.01
N GLU A 53 1.01 -5.50 4.05
CA GLU A 53 1.92 -6.11 5.02
C GLU A 53 2.78 -7.19 4.38
N GLY A 54 2.18 -8.02 3.54
CA GLY A 54 2.92 -9.06 2.83
C GLY A 54 4.00 -8.48 1.94
N THR A 55 3.66 -7.43 1.20
CA THR A 55 4.62 -6.76 0.31
C THR A 55 5.75 -6.10 1.09
N LEU A 56 5.43 -5.34 2.15
CA LEU A 56 6.45 -4.66 2.93
C LEU A 56 7.38 -5.64 3.63
N ASN A 57 6.85 -6.72 4.16
CA ASN A 57 7.67 -7.73 4.83
C ASN A 57 8.57 -8.48 3.86
N ALA A 58 8.08 -8.77 2.66
CA ALA A 58 8.84 -9.55 1.67
C ALA A 58 9.83 -8.69 0.88
N PHE A 59 9.46 -7.46 0.53
CA PHE A 59 10.20 -6.64 -0.45
C PHE A 59 10.64 -5.27 0.09
N HIS A 60 10.77 -5.11 1.41
CA HIS A 60 11.16 -3.79 1.98
C HIS A 60 12.55 -3.33 1.54
N GLU A 61 13.39 -4.23 1.05
CA GLU A 61 14.73 -3.90 0.54
C GLU A 61 14.74 -3.66 -0.98
N ASP A 62 13.61 -3.86 -1.65
CA ASP A 62 13.49 -3.67 -3.09
C ASP A 62 12.90 -2.28 -3.36
N ASP A 63 13.76 -1.36 -3.80
CA ASP A 63 13.39 0.04 -3.99
C ASP A 63 12.24 0.23 -4.96
N GLU A 64 12.18 -0.56 -6.03
CA GLU A 64 11.13 -0.42 -7.04
C GLU A 64 9.78 -0.86 -6.50
N VAL A 65 9.76 -1.99 -5.76
CA VAL A 65 8.53 -2.49 -5.15
C VAL A 65 8.03 -1.50 -4.09
N VAL A 66 8.95 -0.99 -3.26
CA VAL A 66 8.61 0.01 -2.25
C VAL A 66 8.02 1.26 -2.90
N LEU A 67 8.63 1.73 -3.99
CA LEU A 67 8.14 2.91 -4.69
C LEU A 67 6.74 2.71 -5.24
N VAL A 68 6.45 1.56 -5.84
CA VAL A 68 5.13 1.25 -6.39
C VAL A 68 4.09 1.19 -5.27
N THR A 69 4.45 0.60 -4.13
CA THR A 69 3.58 0.54 -2.95
C THR A 69 3.26 1.96 -2.45
N PHE A 70 4.28 2.81 -2.34
CA PHE A 70 4.09 4.20 -1.93
C PHE A 70 3.21 4.99 -2.88
N LYS A 71 3.38 4.77 -4.18
CA LYS A 71 2.55 5.44 -5.18
C LYS A 71 1.07 5.07 -5.01
N PHE A 72 0.80 3.80 -4.71
CA PHE A 72 -0.57 3.37 -4.43
C PHE A 72 -1.12 4.03 -3.16
N LEU A 73 -0.35 4.00 -2.06
CA LEU A 73 -0.77 4.62 -0.81
C LEU A 73 -0.99 6.13 -0.97
N THR A 74 -0.13 6.79 -1.73
CA THR A 74 -0.28 8.23 -2.04
C THR A 74 -1.59 8.48 -2.78
N GLU A 75 -1.90 7.65 -3.76
CA GLU A 75 -3.14 7.80 -4.52
C GLU A 75 -4.38 7.61 -3.65
N LEU A 76 -4.29 6.73 -2.64
CA LEU A 76 -5.40 6.55 -1.70
C LEU A 76 -5.70 7.80 -0.90
N VAL A 77 -4.66 8.51 -0.43
CA VAL A 77 -4.86 9.70 0.42
C VAL A 77 -5.04 10.98 -0.38
N LEU A 78 -4.69 10.97 -1.68
CA LEU A 78 -4.96 12.11 -2.55
C LEU A 78 -6.48 12.27 -2.68
N ASN A 79 -6.97 13.40 -2.24
CA ASN A 79 -8.42 13.67 -2.23
C ASN A 79 -8.87 14.26 -3.56
N ARG A 80 -8.62 13.53 -4.64
CA ARG A 80 -9.02 13.96 -5.98
C ARG A 80 -10.52 14.11 -6.04
N GLN A 81 -10.98 15.27 -6.48
CA GLN A 81 -12.42 15.55 -6.66
C GLN A 81 -13.21 15.32 -5.37
N ASN A 82 -12.57 15.50 -4.21
CA ASN A 82 -13.19 15.36 -2.88
C ASN A 82 -13.85 13.98 -2.68
N ARG A 83 -13.23 12.94 -3.22
CA ARG A 83 -13.78 11.57 -3.12
C ARG A 83 -13.61 10.95 -1.73
N VAL A 84 -12.60 11.36 -0.98
CA VAL A 84 -12.40 10.91 0.41
C VAL A 84 -13.09 11.90 1.33
N ARG A 85 -14.06 11.43 2.12
CA ARG A 85 -14.82 12.27 3.02
C ARG A 85 -14.65 11.83 4.46
N PHE A 86 -14.56 12.80 5.36
CA PHE A 86 -14.46 12.60 6.80
C PHE A 86 -15.81 12.97 7.42
N ASP A 87 -16.81 12.11 7.25
CA ASP A 87 -18.15 12.39 7.76
C ASP A 87 -18.62 11.32 8.74
N THR A 88 -19.74 11.57 9.41
CA THR A 88 -20.26 10.68 10.46
C THR A 88 -20.95 9.45 9.90
N TRP A 89 -21.28 9.43 8.62
CA TRP A 89 -22.01 8.34 7.98
C TRP A 89 -21.08 7.28 7.43
N ASN A 90 -19.84 7.66 7.12
CA ASN A 90 -18.88 6.76 6.50
C ASN A 90 -17.49 7.06 7.05
N ILE A 91 -16.91 6.08 7.74
CA ILE A 91 -15.62 6.24 8.40
C ILE A 91 -14.43 5.92 7.50
N ASN A 92 -14.67 5.66 6.20
CA ASN A 92 -13.60 5.25 5.29
C ASN A 92 -12.48 6.29 5.19
N GLY A 93 -12.81 7.58 5.24
CA GLY A 93 -11.78 8.62 5.25
C GLY A 93 -10.82 8.50 6.42
N LEU A 94 -11.35 8.27 7.62
CA LEU A 94 -10.53 8.07 8.80
C LEU A 94 -9.71 6.78 8.71
N ILE A 95 -10.30 5.70 8.19
CA ILE A 95 -9.62 4.43 8.01
C ILE A 95 -8.47 4.59 7.01
N VAL A 96 -8.71 5.23 5.87
CA VAL A 96 -7.67 5.48 4.86
C VAL A 96 -6.49 6.23 5.48
N PHE A 97 -6.78 7.31 6.20
CA PHE A 97 -5.75 8.12 6.85
C PHE A 97 -4.96 7.31 7.86
N LYS A 98 -5.66 6.61 8.75
CA LYS A 98 -5.04 5.82 9.82
C LYS A 98 -4.16 4.70 9.26
N GLU A 99 -4.68 3.94 8.31
CA GLU A 99 -3.95 2.79 7.76
C GLU A 99 -2.77 3.25 6.91
N THR A 100 -2.92 4.32 6.15
CA THR A 100 -1.81 4.86 5.36
C THR A 100 -0.69 5.36 6.28
N ALA A 101 -1.03 6.09 7.34
CA ALA A 101 -0.04 6.56 8.30
C ALA A 101 0.69 5.39 8.96
N LYS A 102 -0.04 4.35 9.33
CA LYS A 102 0.53 3.13 9.93
C LYS A 102 1.58 2.50 9.00
N TYR A 103 1.27 2.34 7.73
CA TYR A 103 2.18 1.68 6.79
C TYR A 103 3.35 2.58 6.39
N VAL A 104 3.16 3.89 6.35
CA VAL A 104 4.28 4.82 6.13
C VAL A 104 5.28 4.72 7.28
N VAL A 105 4.80 4.70 8.53
CA VAL A 105 5.66 4.55 9.71
C VAL A 105 6.37 3.21 9.69
N GLN A 106 5.66 2.13 9.39
CA GLN A 106 6.25 0.79 9.30
C GLN A 106 7.35 0.74 8.24
N LEU A 107 7.09 1.31 7.08
CA LEU A 107 8.05 1.32 5.98
C LEU A 107 9.28 2.14 6.32
N LEU A 108 9.12 3.29 6.94
CA LEU A 108 10.24 4.12 7.40
C LEU A 108 11.11 3.37 8.42
N THR A 109 10.47 2.64 9.33
CA THR A 109 11.17 1.83 10.33
C THR A 109 11.99 0.73 9.65
N LEU A 110 11.38 0.00 8.72
CA LEU A 110 12.08 -1.06 7.98
C LEU A 110 13.24 -0.50 7.15
N TRP A 111 13.02 0.65 6.51
CA TRP A 111 14.04 1.30 5.70
C TRP A 111 15.22 1.77 6.55
N ASN A 112 14.95 2.32 7.73
CA ASN A 112 16.01 2.73 8.66
C ASN A 112 16.82 1.53 9.15
N CYS A 113 16.19 0.40 9.44
CA CYS A 113 16.88 -0.82 9.83
C CYS A 113 17.79 -1.32 8.70
N PHE A 114 17.28 -1.32 7.47
CA PHE A 114 18.04 -1.73 6.29
C PHE A 114 19.24 -0.81 6.07
N ARG A 115 19.03 0.48 6.17
CA ARG A 115 20.08 1.48 5.98
C ARG A 115 21.18 1.35 7.04
N SER A 116 20.81 1.18 8.31
CA SER A 116 21.75 0.99 9.40
C SER A 116 22.60 -0.27 9.21
N LYS A 117 21.97 -1.37 8.80
CA LYS A 117 22.67 -2.63 8.52
C LYS A 117 23.65 -2.46 7.37
N LYS A 118 23.24 -1.77 6.30
CA LYS A 118 24.10 -1.52 5.14
C LYS A 118 25.33 -0.68 5.50
N ILE A 119 25.16 0.34 6.35
CA ILE A 119 26.24 1.17 6.84
C ILE A 119 27.20 0.35 7.71
N SER A 120 26.68 -0.54 8.55
CA SER A 120 27.49 -1.38 9.42
C SER A 120 28.31 -2.40 8.64
N ASP A 121 27.83 -2.85 7.49
CA ASP A 121 28.51 -3.83 6.64
C ASP A 121 29.63 -3.19 5.79
N ASP A 122 29.68 -1.89 5.70
CA ASP A 122 30.75 -1.16 5.04
C ASP A 122 31.92 -0.93 6.02
#